data_e0b2ed06926b8dbf6226974049e0a3a2
#
_entry.id   e0b2ed06926b8dbf6226974049e0a3a2
#
_cell.length_a   1.000
_cell.length_b   1.000
_cell.length_c   1.000
_cell.angle_alpha   90.00
_cell.angle_beta   90.00
_cell.angle_gamma   90.00
#
_symmetry.space_group_name_H-M   'P 1'
#
loop_
_entity.id
_entity.type
_entity.pdbx_description
1 polymer ?
#
loop_
_entity_poly.entity_id
_entity_poly.type
_entity_poly.pdbx_seq_one_letter_code
_entity_poly.pdbx_strand_id
1 'polypeptide(L)'
;AENFQCVYHAWSYNRQGDLIGVAFEKGVKGQGGMPPHFCKEEHGPRKLRISVFCGLVFGSFSDDVPDIEDYLGEEICQRIERVMHKPVEVIGRFTQALPNNWKLYVENVKDSYHASLLHLFFTTFELNRLSQKGGVIVDESGGHHVSYSMIDKSAKDTSYKDQALRSDNDRCRLKDPTLLEGFKEYEDDTTLQILSVFPGFVLQQIQNCLAVRQVLPKGVERTELNW
;
A
#
# COMPACT_ATOMS: atom_id res chain seq x y z
N ALA A 1 -20.00 -4.77 15.28
CA ALA A 1 -21.28 -4.08 15.12
C ALA A 1 -22.09 -4.77 14.03
N GLU A 2 -23.40 -4.90 14.21
CA GLU A 2 -24.29 -5.48 13.19
C GLU A 2 -24.77 -4.43 12.20
N ASN A 3 -24.82 -3.17 12.62
CA ASN A 3 -25.28 -2.04 11.82
C ASN A 3 -24.33 -0.86 11.97
N PHE A 4 -24.38 0.04 11.00
CA PHE A 4 -23.67 1.32 11.00
C PHE A 4 -24.69 2.45 11.04
N GLN A 5 -24.43 3.47 11.84
CA GLN A 5 -25.27 4.66 11.88
C GLN A 5 -24.48 5.88 11.42
N CYS A 6 -25.02 6.64 10.49
CA CYS A 6 -24.43 7.88 10.03
C CYS A 6 -24.48 8.92 11.16
N VAL A 7 -23.36 9.51 11.48
CA VAL A 7 -23.25 10.51 12.57
C VAL A 7 -23.95 11.84 12.23
N TYR A 8 -24.30 12.07 10.96
CA TYR A 8 -24.91 13.34 10.54
C TYR A 8 -26.43 13.39 10.77
N HIS A 9 -27.17 12.38 10.25
CA HIS A 9 -28.64 12.35 10.36
C HIS A 9 -29.20 11.07 10.98
N ALA A 10 -28.34 10.28 11.62
CA ALA A 10 -28.70 9.00 12.27
C ALA A 10 -29.36 7.96 11.33
N TRP A 11 -29.09 8.03 10.03
CA TRP A 11 -29.50 6.99 9.12
C TRP A 11 -28.71 5.72 9.40
N SER A 12 -29.38 4.58 9.42
CA SER A 12 -28.81 3.30 9.80
C SER A 12 -28.71 2.37 8.59
N TYR A 13 -27.57 1.71 8.46
CA TYR A 13 -27.24 0.80 7.36
C TYR A 13 -26.86 -0.56 7.92
N ASN A 14 -27.22 -1.63 7.23
CA ASN A 14 -26.73 -2.96 7.54
C ASN A 14 -25.28 -3.16 7.04
N ARG A 15 -24.73 -4.35 7.26
CA ARG A 15 -23.35 -4.68 6.84
C ARG A 15 -23.20 -4.79 5.32
N GLN A 16 -24.30 -4.92 4.59
CA GLN A 16 -24.34 -4.92 3.13
C GLN A 16 -24.45 -3.50 2.55
N GLY A 17 -24.57 -2.50 3.41
CA GLY A 17 -24.73 -1.10 3.00
C GLY A 17 -26.17 -0.74 2.62
N ASP A 18 -27.16 -1.55 2.93
CA ASP A 18 -28.55 -1.19 2.66
C ASP A 18 -29.06 -0.26 3.76
N LEU A 19 -29.81 0.78 3.36
CA LEU A 19 -30.44 1.66 4.31
C LEU A 19 -31.60 0.94 5.00
N ILE A 20 -31.47 0.71 6.29
CA ILE A 20 -32.47 -0.03 7.10
C ILE A 20 -33.26 0.85 8.05
N GLY A 21 -32.79 2.06 8.34
CA GLY A 21 -33.47 2.97 9.26
C GLY A 21 -33.20 4.44 8.94
N VAL A 22 -34.22 5.24 9.05
CA VAL A 22 -34.21 6.70 8.90
C VAL A 22 -34.80 7.33 10.13
N ALA A 23 -34.04 8.22 10.77
CA ALA A 23 -34.55 8.94 11.94
C ALA A 23 -35.76 9.80 11.53
N PHE A 24 -36.80 9.72 12.33
CA PHE A 24 -38.08 10.46 12.11
C PHE A 24 -38.71 10.20 10.73
N GLU A 25 -38.57 9.02 10.17
CA GLU A 25 -39.12 8.63 8.86
C GLU A 25 -40.63 8.94 8.77
N LYS A 26 -41.36 8.70 9.84
CA LYS A 26 -42.81 8.97 9.97
C LYS A 26 -43.15 10.36 10.55
N GLY A 27 -42.16 11.23 10.68
CA GLY A 27 -42.30 12.53 11.29
C GLY A 27 -42.33 12.50 12.81
N VAL A 28 -42.59 13.66 13.41
CA VAL A 28 -42.72 13.86 14.86
C VAL A 28 -44.17 14.18 15.18
N LYS A 29 -44.82 13.35 16.00
CA LYS A 29 -46.25 13.47 16.34
C LYS A 29 -47.18 13.55 15.13
N GLY A 30 -46.85 12.84 14.07
CA GLY A 30 -47.61 12.79 12.82
C GLY A 30 -47.41 13.99 11.90
N GLN A 31 -46.42 14.83 12.16
CA GLN A 31 -46.12 15.98 11.31
C GLN A 31 -44.71 15.84 10.69
N GLY A 32 -44.57 16.19 9.44
CA GLY A 32 -43.32 16.03 8.68
C GLY A 32 -43.01 14.57 8.34
N GLY A 33 -41.75 14.21 8.28
CA GLY A 33 -41.26 12.89 7.90
C GLY A 33 -40.85 12.83 6.44
N MET A 34 -40.52 11.64 5.98
CA MET A 34 -40.18 11.40 4.59
C MET A 34 -41.44 11.41 3.71
N PRO A 35 -41.33 11.78 2.45
CA PRO A 35 -42.48 11.80 1.53
C PRO A 35 -43.05 10.38 1.34
N PRO A 36 -44.36 10.23 1.00
CA PRO A 36 -45.01 8.92 0.88
C PRO A 36 -44.37 7.94 -0.09
N HIS A 37 -43.61 8.44 -1.07
CA HIS A 37 -42.91 7.64 -2.08
C HIS A 37 -41.44 7.41 -1.71
N PHE A 38 -41.00 7.74 -0.51
CA PHE A 38 -39.64 7.49 -0.07
C PHE A 38 -39.38 6.00 0.03
N CYS A 39 -38.38 5.53 -0.71
CA CYS A 39 -37.97 4.14 -0.82
C CYS A 39 -36.53 4.01 -0.26
N LYS A 40 -36.35 3.30 0.83
CA LYS A 40 -35.01 3.13 1.48
C LYS A 40 -34.01 2.45 0.54
N GLU A 41 -34.46 1.55 -0.29
CA GLU A 41 -33.66 0.79 -1.25
C GLU A 41 -32.95 1.71 -2.25
N GLU A 42 -33.50 2.87 -2.54
CA GLU A 42 -32.94 3.86 -3.47
C GLU A 42 -31.97 4.86 -2.81
N HIS A 43 -31.84 4.82 -1.47
CA HIS A 43 -31.10 5.80 -0.68
C HIS A 43 -29.90 5.21 0.05
N GLY A 44 -29.48 4.01 -0.31
CA GLY A 44 -28.24 3.41 0.16
C GLY A 44 -26.99 4.06 -0.45
N PRO A 45 -25.81 3.92 0.16
CA PRO A 45 -24.56 4.29 -0.46
C PRO A 45 -24.31 3.44 -1.70
N ARG A 46 -23.57 4.00 -2.66
CA ARG A 46 -23.11 3.24 -3.82
C ARG A 46 -22.24 2.08 -3.35
N LYS A 47 -22.56 0.88 -3.82
CA LYS A 47 -21.80 -0.34 -3.51
C LYS A 47 -20.59 -0.46 -4.43
N LEU A 48 -19.53 -1.05 -3.89
CA LEU A 48 -18.34 -1.40 -4.65
C LEU A 48 -18.36 -2.90 -4.96
N ARG A 49 -17.82 -3.28 -6.11
CA ARG A 49 -17.39 -4.66 -6.34
C ARG A 49 -16.14 -4.89 -5.48
N ILE A 50 -16.21 -5.82 -4.56
CA ILE A 50 -15.14 -6.13 -3.61
C ILE A 50 -14.49 -7.45 -3.97
N SER A 51 -13.15 -7.47 -3.94
CA SER A 51 -12.33 -8.67 -4.01
C SER A 51 -11.33 -8.70 -2.85
N VAL A 52 -11.03 -9.90 -2.36
CA VAL A 52 -10.05 -10.09 -1.29
C VAL A 52 -8.96 -11.04 -1.79
N PHE A 53 -7.71 -10.60 -1.73
CA PHE A 53 -6.55 -11.40 -2.09
C PHE A 53 -5.50 -11.33 -0.98
N CYS A 54 -5.12 -12.46 -0.42
CA CYS A 54 -4.16 -12.56 0.70
C CYS A 54 -4.45 -11.61 1.89
N GLY A 55 -5.74 -11.40 2.20
CA GLY A 55 -6.16 -10.48 3.26
C GLY A 55 -6.19 -9.00 2.87
N LEU A 56 -5.72 -8.65 1.69
CA LEU A 56 -5.85 -7.31 1.11
C LEU A 56 -7.23 -7.15 0.48
N VAL A 57 -7.90 -6.04 0.77
CA VAL A 57 -9.26 -5.76 0.27
C VAL A 57 -9.17 -4.73 -0.85
N PHE A 58 -9.65 -5.10 -2.02
CA PHE A 58 -9.72 -4.25 -3.21
C PHE A 58 -11.18 -3.92 -3.51
N GLY A 59 -11.43 -2.70 -3.95
CA GLY A 59 -12.78 -2.23 -4.30
C GLY A 59 -12.79 -1.47 -5.63
N SER A 60 -13.76 -1.77 -6.48
CA SER A 60 -13.99 -1.08 -7.74
C SER A 60 -15.35 -0.41 -7.77
N PHE A 61 -15.43 0.80 -8.36
CA PHE A 61 -16.69 1.46 -8.68
C PHE A 61 -17.30 0.98 -10.02
N SER A 62 -16.56 0.20 -10.78
CA SER A 62 -17.02 -0.44 -12.01
C SER A 62 -17.26 -1.92 -11.78
N ASP A 63 -18.35 -2.44 -12.34
CA ASP A 63 -18.62 -3.87 -12.38
C ASP A 63 -17.89 -4.55 -13.56
N ASP A 64 -17.48 -3.75 -14.55
CA ASP A 64 -16.75 -4.18 -15.74
C ASP A 64 -15.23 -4.10 -15.47
N VAL A 65 -14.77 -4.97 -14.55
CA VAL A 65 -13.36 -5.18 -14.23
C VAL A 65 -13.07 -6.67 -14.15
N PRO A 66 -11.87 -7.14 -14.52
CA PRO A 66 -11.49 -8.54 -14.36
C PRO A 66 -11.50 -8.98 -12.90
N ASP A 67 -11.43 -10.26 -12.64
CA ASP A 67 -11.17 -10.77 -11.31
C ASP A 67 -9.81 -10.30 -10.83
N ILE A 68 -9.63 -10.21 -9.50
CA ILE A 68 -8.44 -9.57 -8.93
C ILE A 68 -7.13 -10.27 -9.33
N GLU A 69 -7.15 -11.59 -9.43
CA GLU A 69 -5.98 -12.38 -9.82
C GLU A 69 -5.62 -12.13 -11.29
N ASP A 70 -6.62 -12.06 -12.18
CA ASP A 70 -6.42 -11.70 -13.59
C ASP A 70 -5.92 -10.25 -13.74
N TYR A 71 -6.41 -9.34 -12.88
CA TYR A 71 -5.96 -7.95 -12.88
C TYR A 71 -4.50 -7.79 -12.43
N LEU A 72 -4.10 -8.55 -11.42
CA LEU A 72 -2.74 -8.52 -10.86
C LEU A 72 -1.74 -9.24 -11.75
N GLY A 73 -2.17 -10.34 -12.38
CA GLY A 73 -1.30 -11.25 -13.11
C GLY A 73 -0.49 -12.17 -12.19
N GLU A 74 -0.04 -13.29 -12.74
CA GLU A 74 0.60 -14.36 -11.99
C GLU A 74 1.81 -13.91 -11.16
N GLU A 75 2.71 -13.14 -11.76
CA GLU A 75 3.94 -12.69 -11.11
C GLU A 75 3.67 -11.77 -9.90
N ILE A 76 2.71 -10.86 -10.02
CA ILE A 76 2.34 -9.96 -8.93
C ILE A 76 1.63 -10.74 -7.82
N CYS A 77 0.75 -11.68 -8.16
CA CYS A 77 0.10 -12.56 -7.20
C CYS A 77 1.13 -13.33 -6.36
N GLN A 78 2.09 -14.00 -7.01
CA GLN A 78 3.17 -14.74 -6.33
C GLN A 78 3.99 -13.84 -5.39
N ARG A 79 4.24 -12.60 -5.77
CA ARG A 79 4.99 -11.64 -4.96
C ARG A 79 4.19 -11.11 -3.76
N ILE A 80 2.87 -11.02 -3.86
CA ILE A 80 1.99 -10.72 -2.72
C ILE A 80 1.94 -11.92 -1.79
N GLU A 81 1.65 -13.12 -2.31
CA GLU A 81 1.59 -14.36 -1.53
C GLU A 81 2.86 -14.61 -0.74
N ARG A 82 4.01 -14.35 -1.36
CA ARG A 82 5.31 -14.48 -0.72
C ARG A 82 5.38 -13.76 0.63
N VAL A 83 4.86 -12.55 0.74
CA VAL A 83 4.98 -11.71 1.96
C VAL A 83 3.73 -11.73 2.82
N MET A 84 2.60 -12.16 2.27
CA MET A 84 1.30 -12.23 2.95
C MET A 84 0.88 -13.67 3.28
N HIS A 85 1.84 -14.59 3.39
CA HIS A 85 1.58 -16.01 3.65
C HIS A 85 1.10 -16.33 5.08
N LYS A 86 1.14 -15.36 5.97
CA LYS A 86 0.68 -15.44 7.36
C LYS A 86 -0.30 -14.31 7.66
N PRO A 87 -1.18 -14.47 8.66
CA PRO A 87 -1.98 -13.37 9.16
C PRO A 87 -1.09 -12.20 9.60
N VAL A 88 -1.50 -10.99 9.22
CA VAL A 88 -0.82 -9.75 9.58
C VAL A 88 -1.73 -8.86 10.42
N GLU A 89 -1.12 -8.04 11.28
CA GLU A 89 -1.80 -7.07 12.12
C GLU A 89 -1.31 -5.66 11.81
N VAL A 90 -2.25 -4.70 11.74
CA VAL A 90 -1.89 -3.29 11.55
C VAL A 90 -1.43 -2.71 12.89
N ILE A 91 -0.12 -2.47 13.02
CA ILE A 91 0.51 -1.96 14.25
C ILE A 91 0.57 -0.43 14.31
N GLY A 92 0.35 0.26 13.20
CA GLY A 92 0.34 1.73 13.16
C GLY A 92 -0.10 2.28 11.83
N ARG A 93 -0.47 3.54 11.83
CA ARG A 93 -0.86 4.30 10.62
C ARG A 93 -0.36 5.72 10.71
N PHE A 94 0.03 6.28 9.58
CA PHE A 94 0.30 7.71 9.47
C PHE A 94 0.02 8.21 8.05
N THR A 95 -0.17 9.52 7.92
CA THR A 95 -0.48 10.17 6.65
C THR A 95 0.53 11.26 6.37
N GLN A 96 1.02 11.30 5.14
CA GLN A 96 1.89 12.36 4.62
C GLN A 96 1.16 13.15 3.54
N ALA A 97 1.29 14.46 3.57
CA ALA A 97 0.87 15.33 2.48
C ALA A 97 2.10 15.73 1.67
N LEU A 98 2.12 15.37 0.40
CA LEU A 98 3.21 15.65 -0.52
C LEU A 98 2.80 16.79 -1.49
N PRO A 99 3.61 17.84 -1.63
CA PRO A 99 3.36 18.93 -2.57
C PRO A 99 3.80 18.54 -3.98
N ASN A 100 3.18 17.49 -4.53
CA ASN A 100 3.50 16.97 -5.85
C ASN A 100 2.29 16.29 -6.52
N ASN A 101 2.44 16.00 -7.80
CA ASN A 101 1.50 15.12 -8.51
C ASN A 101 1.75 13.67 -8.12
N TRP A 102 0.67 12.93 -7.89
CA TRP A 102 0.74 11.52 -7.50
C TRP A 102 1.51 10.63 -8.49
N LYS A 103 1.51 10.97 -9.77
CA LYS A 103 2.25 10.23 -10.80
C LYS A 103 3.76 10.29 -10.56
N LEU A 104 4.29 11.43 -10.08
CA LEU A 104 5.70 11.53 -9.71
C LEU A 104 6.06 10.59 -8.56
N TYR A 105 5.16 10.43 -7.62
CA TYR A 105 5.37 9.46 -6.54
C TYR A 105 5.36 8.02 -7.07
N VAL A 106 4.44 7.68 -7.96
CA VAL A 106 4.37 6.34 -8.57
C VAL A 106 5.63 6.05 -9.39
N GLU A 107 6.12 7.02 -10.17
CA GLU A 107 7.37 6.87 -10.92
C GLU A 107 8.58 6.73 -10.00
N ASN A 108 8.62 7.47 -8.89
CA ASN A 108 9.66 7.30 -7.87
C ASN A 108 9.65 5.89 -7.25
N VAL A 109 8.48 5.31 -7.02
CA VAL A 109 8.36 3.93 -6.49
C VAL A 109 8.88 2.90 -7.50
N LYS A 110 8.72 3.15 -8.81
CA LYS A 110 9.22 2.28 -9.89
C LYS A 110 10.74 2.37 -10.08
N ASP A 111 11.33 3.50 -9.75
CA ASP A 111 12.76 3.73 -9.93
C ASP A 111 13.57 3.03 -8.82
N SER A 112 14.22 1.94 -9.17
CA SER A 112 15.13 1.23 -8.26
C SER A 112 16.53 1.85 -8.21
N TYR A 113 16.90 2.71 -9.17
CA TYR A 113 18.24 3.27 -9.28
C TYR A 113 18.52 4.34 -8.22
N HIS A 114 17.58 5.29 -8.01
CA HIS A 114 17.77 6.38 -7.05
C HIS A 114 17.97 5.89 -5.60
N ALA A 115 17.25 4.82 -5.23
CA ALA A 115 17.25 4.33 -3.85
C ALA A 115 18.66 3.95 -3.37
N SER A 116 19.41 3.28 -4.24
CA SER A 116 20.78 2.82 -3.95
C SER A 116 21.83 3.95 -3.95
N LEU A 117 21.43 5.17 -4.31
CA LEU A 117 22.30 6.37 -4.33
C LEU A 117 21.87 7.40 -3.31
N LEU A 118 20.57 7.60 -3.12
CA LEU A 118 20.00 8.74 -2.41
C LEU A 118 19.43 8.41 -1.03
N HIS A 119 19.06 7.15 -0.79
CA HIS A 119 18.55 6.74 0.53
C HIS A 119 19.73 6.50 1.49
N LEU A 120 20.21 7.59 2.10
CA LEU A 120 21.44 7.62 2.90
C LEU A 120 21.54 6.49 3.92
N PHE A 121 20.49 6.25 4.70
CA PHE A 121 20.48 5.20 5.70
C PHE A 121 20.72 3.80 5.09
N PHE A 122 19.92 3.46 4.08
CA PHE A 122 19.99 2.14 3.45
C PHE A 122 21.33 1.90 2.74
N THR A 123 21.84 2.94 2.07
CA THR A 123 23.11 2.84 1.34
C THR A 123 24.30 2.79 2.30
N THR A 124 24.32 3.66 3.33
CA THR A 124 25.41 3.72 4.31
C THR A 124 25.56 2.40 5.10
N PHE A 125 24.44 1.77 5.44
CA PHE A 125 24.43 0.52 6.20
C PHE A 125 24.25 -0.74 5.34
N GLU A 126 24.49 -0.62 4.04
CA GLU A 126 24.51 -1.75 3.08
C GLU A 126 23.16 -2.51 2.96
N LEU A 127 22.06 -1.84 3.31
CA LEU A 127 20.74 -2.44 3.20
C LEU A 127 20.16 -2.40 1.78
N ASN A 128 20.63 -1.46 0.95
CA ASN A 128 20.29 -1.34 -0.46
C ASN A 128 21.43 -0.66 -1.23
N ARG A 129 22.06 -1.39 -2.14
CA ARG A 129 23.13 -0.92 -3.01
C ARG A 129 22.97 -1.47 -4.43
N LEU A 130 23.44 -0.73 -5.43
CA LEU A 130 23.40 -1.15 -6.85
C LEU A 130 24.20 -2.42 -7.14
N SER A 131 25.21 -2.71 -6.32
CA SER A 131 26.04 -3.92 -6.41
C SER A 131 25.32 -5.19 -5.95
N GLN A 132 24.18 -5.07 -5.24
CA GLN A 132 23.41 -6.22 -4.79
C GLN A 132 22.65 -6.87 -5.95
N LYS A 133 22.48 -8.18 -5.86
CA LYS A 133 21.61 -8.90 -6.79
C LYS A 133 20.16 -8.42 -6.62
N GLY A 134 19.46 -8.29 -7.73
CA GLY A 134 18.08 -7.85 -7.74
C GLY A 134 17.56 -7.65 -9.14
N GLY A 135 16.39 -7.06 -9.25
CA GLY A 135 15.76 -6.81 -10.53
C GLY A 135 14.47 -6.02 -10.40
N VAL A 136 13.87 -5.77 -11.54
CA VAL A 136 12.55 -5.18 -11.69
C VAL A 136 11.70 -6.12 -12.55
N ILE A 137 10.51 -6.42 -12.07
CA ILE A 137 9.49 -7.18 -12.78
C ILE A 137 8.39 -6.19 -13.12
N VAL A 138 7.92 -6.22 -14.35
CA VAL A 138 6.80 -5.39 -14.82
C VAL A 138 5.77 -6.34 -15.42
N ASP A 139 4.52 -6.21 -15.05
CA ASP A 139 3.43 -7.00 -15.62
C ASP A 139 3.19 -6.66 -17.10
N GLU A 140 2.42 -7.49 -17.80
CA GLU A 140 2.14 -7.31 -19.24
C GLU A 140 1.43 -5.99 -19.55
N SER A 141 0.62 -5.47 -18.63
CA SER A 141 -0.07 -4.18 -18.78
C SER A 141 0.87 -2.98 -18.64
N GLY A 142 2.04 -3.16 -18.03
CA GLY A 142 2.95 -2.10 -17.62
C GLY A 142 2.45 -1.26 -16.43
N GLY A 143 1.30 -1.63 -15.85
CA GLY A 143 0.68 -0.93 -14.73
C GLY A 143 1.24 -1.35 -13.37
N HIS A 144 1.57 -2.62 -13.23
CA HIS A 144 2.08 -3.18 -11.98
C HIS A 144 3.57 -3.45 -12.09
N HIS A 145 4.27 -3.36 -10.97
CA HIS A 145 5.70 -3.69 -10.97
C HIS A 145 6.18 -4.14 -9.59
N VAL A 146 7.30 -4.82 -9.58
CA VAL A 146 8.05 -5.18 -8.38
C VAL A 146 9.51 -4.85 -8.59
N SER A 147 10.11 -4.02 -7.75
CA SER A 147 11.56 -3.97 -7.62
C SER A 147 12.00 -4.75 -6.38
N TYR A 148 13.06 -5.53 -6.50
CA TYR A 148 13.55 -6.37 -5.41
C TYR A 148 15.07 -6.42 -5.39
N SER A 149 15.63 -6.67 -4.20
CA SER A 149 17.06 -6.91 -4.01
C SER A 149 17.32 -7.97 -2.95
N MET A 150 18.51 -8.56 -3.03
CA MET A 150 19.01 -9.60 -2.14
C MET A 150 20.32 -9.12 -1.51
N ILE A 151 20.44 -9.27 -0.18
CA ILE A 151 21.67 -8.92 0.53
C ILE A 151 22.52 -10.16 0.72
N ASP A 152 23.73 -10.13 0.18
CA ASP A 152 24.77 -11.11 0.49
C ASP A 152 25.64 -10.58 1.65
N LYS A 153 25.32 -11.00 2.86
CA LYS A 153 26.08 -10.60 4.06
C LYS A 153 27.48 -11.22 4.16
N SER A 154 27.77 -12.23 3.31
CA SER A 154 29.08 -12.90 3.29
C SER A 154 30.14 -12.13 2.51
N ALA A 155 29.75 -11.32 1.57
CA ALA A 155 30.62 -10.53 0.72
C ALA A 155 30.76 -9.09 1.23
N LYS A 156 32.00 -8.65 1.44
CA LYS A 156 32.27 -7.24 1.76
C LYS A 156 32.17 -6.41 0.49
N ASP A 157 31.13 -5.59 0.40
CA ASP A 157 30.91 -4.70 -0.75
C ASP A 157 31.87 -3.50 -0.70
N THR A 158 32.79 -3.45 -1.62
CA THR A 158 33.74 -2.36 -1.79
C THR A 158 33.44 -1.50 -3.03
N SER A 159 32.37 -1.81 -3.79
CA SER A 159 32.06 -1.15 -5.05
C SER A 159 31.69 0.34 -4.91
N TYR A 160 31.26 0.75 -3.72
CA TYR A 160 30.94 2.16 -3.42
C TYR A 160 32.15 2.98 -2.97
N LYS A 161 33.28 2.35 -2.69
CA LYS A 161 34.50 3.06 -2.32
C LYS A 161 34.95 3.95 -3.48
N ASP A 162 35.46 5.10 -3.14
CA ASP A 162 36.00 6.08 -4.10
C ASP A 162 34.98 6.67 -5.09
N GLN A 163 33.67 6.41 -4.91
CA GLN A 163 32.62 6.99 -5.74
C GLN A 163 32.18 8.40 -5.32
N ALA A 164 32.78 8.94 -4.26
CA ALA A 164 32.44 10.25 -3.68
C ALA A 164 30.94 10.42 -3.34
N LEU A 165 30.22 9.34 -3.07
CA LEU A 165 28.83 9.39 -2.69
C LEU A 165 28.68 9.82 -1.23
N ARG A 166 27.72 10.71 -0.95
CA ARG A 166 27.42 11.14 0.42
C ARG A 166 26.94 10.00 1.33
N SER A 167 26.38 8.97 0.73
CA SER A 167 25.86 7.77 1.39
C SER A 167 26.94 6.73 1.69
N ASP A 168 28.12 6.82 1.10
CA ASP A 168 29.24 5.92 1.39
C ASP A 168 30.16 6.53 2.45
N ASN A 169 29.91 6.21 3.72
CA ASN A 169 30.59 6.83 4.84
C ASN A 169 30.95 5.80 5.93
N ASP A 170 32.19 5.33 5.88
CA ASP A 170 32.74 4.34 6.83
C ASP A 170 32.77 4.81 8.28
N ARG A 171 32.61 6.11 8.52
CA ARG A 171 32.62 6.69 9.87
C ARG A 171 31.25 6.67 10.54
N CYS A 172 30.18 6.45 9.77
CA CYS A 172 28.85 6.33 10.33
C CYS A 172 28.73 5.11 11.21
N ARG A 173 28.20 5.28 12.39
CA ARG A 173 27.86 4.20 13.33
C ARG A 173 26.50 4.47 13.91
N LEU A 174 25.69 3.42 14.03
CA LEU A 174 24.45 3.50 14.77
C LEU A 174 24.73 3.47 16.26
N LYS A 175 24.00 4.28 17.00
CA LYS A 175 24.04 4.24 18.47
C LYS A 175 23.53 2.89 18.98
N ASP A 176 22.53 2.34 18.30
CA ASP A 176 21.98 1.02 18.56
C ASP A 176 22.12 0.17 17.27
N PRO A 177 23.12 -0.72 17.18
CA PRO A 177 23.33 -1.54 16.00
C PRO A 177 22.25 -2.61 15.80
N THR A 178 21.43 -2.90 16.82
CA THR A 178 20.34 -3.89 16.71
C THR A 178 19.29 -3.47 15.67
N LEU A 179 19.22 -2.19 15.32
CA LEU A 179 18.37 -1.70 14.22
C LEU A 179 18.69 -2.32 12.86
N LEU A 180 19.89 -2.88 12.70
CA LEU A 180 20.30 -3.59 11.47
C LEU A 180 20.15 -5.12 11.60
N GLU A 181 19.82 -5.60 12.79
CA GLU A 181 19.60 -7.02 13.01
C GLU A 181 18.24 -7.42 12.40
N GLY A 182 18.27 -8.49 11.67
CA GLY A 182 17.09 -9.12 11.09
C GLY A 182 17.25 -10.62 11.12
N PHE A 183 16.15 -11.33 11.05
CA PHE A 183 16.15 -12.77 10.85
C PHE A 183 15.58 -13.12 9.49
N LYS A 184 15.95 -14.27 8.95
CA LYS A 184 15.40 -14.77 7.69
C LYS A 184 13.98 -15.27 7.96
N GLU A 185 12.98 -14.53 7.52
CA GLU A 185 11.57 -14.88 7.67
C GLU A 185 11.03 -15.62 6.45
N TYR A 186 11.55 -15.29 5.27
CA TYR A 186 11.12 -15.86 4.00
C TYR A 186 12.07 -16.94 3.54
N GLU A 187 11.59 -17.90 2.75
CA GLU A 187 12.39 -19.03 2.27
C GLU A 187 13.49 -18.61 1.29
N ASP A 188 13.27 -17.52 0.56
CA ASP A 188 14.23 -16.96 -0.40
C ASP A 188 15.19 -15.93 0.21
N ASP A 189 16.11 -15.40 -0.58
CA ASP A 189 17.11 -14.42 -0.15
C ASP A 189 16.70 -12.96 -0.43
N THR A 190 15.46 -12.72 -0.85
CA THR A 190 14.95 -11.36 -1.10
C THR A 190 14.76 -10.61 0.21
N THR A 191 15.55 -9.59 0.43
CA THR A 191 15.52 -8.77 1.65
C THR A 191 14.81 -7.43 1.47
N LEU A 192 14.59 -7.03 0.23
CA LEU A 192 13.81 -5.84 -0.12
C LEU A 192 12.89 -6.18 -1.29
N GLN A 193 11.63 -5.79 -1.16
CA GLN A 193 10.63 -5.86 -2.23
C GLN A 193 9.72 -4.66 -2.14
N ILE A 194 9.62 -3.88 -3.22
CA ILE A 194 8.66 -2.79 -3.37
C ILE A 194 7.74 -3.15 -4.53
N LEU A 195 6.53 -3.57 -4.21
CA LEU A 195 5.51 -3.95 -5.17
C LEU A 195 4.50 -2.81 -5.30
N SER A 196 4.16 -2.45 -6.52
CA SER A 196 3.16 -1.43 -6.81
C SER A 196 2.06 -2.01 -7.71
N VAL A 197 0.82 -1.81 -7.29
CA VAL A 197 -0.37 -2.11 -8.09
C VAL A 197 -1.03 -0.79 -8.49
N PHE A 198 -1.17 -0.59 -9.80
CA PHE A 198 -1.83 0.59 -10.33
C PHE A 198 -3.29 0.67 -9.82
N PRO A 199 -3.85 1.86 -9.53
CA PRO A 199 -3.20 3.17 -9.67
C PRO A 199 -2.43 3.65 -8.44
N GLY A 200 -2.60 3.07 -7.26
CA GLY A 200 -2.05 3.71 -6.07
C GLY A 200 -1.87 2.82 -4.85
N PHE A 201 -1.71 1.53 -5.03
CA PHE A 201 -1.39 0.61 -3.94
C PHE A 201 0.10 0.24 -4.00
N VAL A 202 0.77 0.26 -2.85
CA VAL A 202 2.16 -0.20 -2.73
C VAL A 202 2.29 -1.12 -1.52
N LEU A 203 2.84 -2.31 -1.74
CA LEU A 203 3.21 -3.26 -0.70
C LEU A 203 4.73 -3.32 -0.61
N GLN A 204 5.26 -2.91 0.52
CA GLN A 204 6.69 -2.88 0.79
C GLN A 204 7.08 -3.94 1.80
N GLN A 205 8.16 -4.67 1.50
CA GLN A 205 8.91 -5.46 2.47
C GLN A 205 10.34 -4.95 2.50
N ILE A 206 10.84 -4.66 3.69
CA ILE A 206 12.26 -4.38 3.94
C ILE A 206 12.67 -5.25 5.12
N GLN A 207 13.48 -6.26 4.86
CA GLN A 207 13.77 -7.33 5.84
C GLN A 207 12.46 -7.92 6.42
N ASN A 208 12.22 -7.79 7.71
CA ASN A 208 11.02 -8.28 8.42
C ASN A 208 9.91 -7.23 8.55
N CYS A 209 10.10 -6.03 8.01
CA CYS A 209 9.10 -4.97 8.09
C CYS A 209 8.22 -4.96 6.86
N LEU A 210 6.91 -5.04 7.07
CA LEU A 210 5.90 -4.84 6.03
C LEU A 210 5.27 -3.46 6.19
N ALA A 211 4.98 -2.83 5.05
CA ALA A 211 4.20 -1.60 5.00
C ALA A 211 3.30 -1.60 3.76
N VAL A 212 2.10 -1.07 3.94
CA VAL A 212 1.15 -0.81 2.85
C VAL A 212 1.04 0.69 2.68
N ARG A 213 1.06 1.16 1.44
CA ARG A 213 0.83 2.57 1.11
C ARG A 213 -0.36 2.70 0.18
N GLN A 214 -1.19 3.68 0.47
CA GLN A 214 -2.26 4.11 -0.42
C GLN A 214 -1.92 5.51 -0.92
N VAL A 215 -1.78 5.65 -2.23
CA VAL A 215 -1.47 6.91 -2.91
C VAL A 215 -2.76 7.55 -3.37
N LEU A 216 -3.14 8.66 -2.76
CA LEU A 216 -4.39 9.35 -3.02
C LEU A 216 -4.15 10.71 -3.69
N PRO A 217 -4.56 10.88 -4.94
CA PRO A 217 -4.56 12.19 -5.59
C PRO A 217 -5.50 13.17 -4.86
N LYS A 218 -5.00 14.34 -4.51
CA LYS A 218 -5.78 15.45 -3.91
C LYS A 218 -5.76 16.69 -4.79
N GLY A 219 -5.50 16.52 -6.07
CA GLY A 219 -5.34 17.55 -7.06
C GLY A 219 -4.06 17.36 -7.87
N VAL A 220 -3.75 18.32 -8.74
CA VAL A 220 -2.58 18.23 -9.64
C VAL A 220 -1.27 18.35 -8.87
N GLU A 221 -1.25 19.17 -7.83
CA GLU A 221 -0.03 19.50 -7.06
C GLU A 221 -0.06 18.93 -5.63
N ARG A 222 -0.96 18.02 -5.33
CA ARG A 222 -1.08 17.47 -3.99
C ARG A 222 -1.40 15.99 -4.03
N THR A 223 -0.60 15.24 -3.31
CA THR A 223 -0.79 13.82 -3.05
C THR A 223 -0.89 13.57 -1.54
N GLU A 224 -1.81 12.74 -1.13
CA GLU A 224 -1.87 12.20 0.22
C GLU A 224 -1.41 10.76 0.18
N LEU A 225 -0.49 10.42 1.06
CA LEU A 225 0.10 9.09 1.17
C LEU A 225 -0.24 8.53 2.55
N ASN A 226 -1.06 7.50 2.57
CA ASN A 226 -1.42 6.78 3.79
C ASN A 226 -0.57 5.52 3.91
N TRP A 227 0.00 5.36 5.10
CA TRP A 227 0.81 4.21 5.49
C TRP A 227 0.08 3.36 6.51
#